data_5cbcecc599c359e9844fb6e223c000f1
#
_entry.id   5cbcecc599c359e9844fb6e223c000f1
#
_cell.length_a   1.000
_cell.length_b   1.000
_cell.length_c   1.000
_cell.angle_alpha   90.00
_cell.angle_beta   90.00
_cell.angle_gamma   90.00
#
_symmetry.space_group_name_H-M   'P 1'
#
loop_
_entity.id
_entity.type
_entity.pdbx_description
1 polymer ?
#
loop_
_entity_poly.entity_id
_entity_poly.type
_entity_poly.pdbx_seq_one_letter_code
_entity_poly.pdbx_strand_id
1 'polypeptide(L)'
;MAKMIPAFGPIDNNSCGEKTVYTLLKEGLSDDFTVIHSLPWLSAATRNLGMKLPPSGEIDFLVLHPVYGVLALEVKSGIYRVEGTVFVHIKTKKHVDIVKQTRNNVHGLARWLGGATTLRLRIGYGFIFPDSYFDDKIINAAMVDASVKPFRGIFVDKSQLPEMAKHTIDIMQYWKHALGNNELGDERVQLIIKSVCPEFDGAPDWGIRIIYDNKLWLRLTHEQIKVIELLSEYQRVVVTGWPGTGKTLIGIEFARRLVKGQKKVLFITFNNLLSEYIRQQTPESLCDVFTWHKLCHQARNKLSLSPESPAGWFESGCCEDLLNALNKNKLRDYDALIIDEAQA
;
A
#
# COMPACT_ATOMS: atom_id res chain seq x y z
N MET A 1 -10.44 -26.57 -11.98
CA MET A 1 -9.53 -25.89 -11.03
C MET A 1 -9.82 -24.39 -11.05
N ALA A 2 -9.82 -23.75 -9.88
CA ALA A 2 -10.06 -22.31 -9.80
C ALA A 2 -9.03 -21.48 -10.56
N LYS A 3 -9.46 -20.33 -11.10
CA LYS A 3 -8.56 -19.33 -11.68
C LYS A 3 -7.86 -18.56 -10.56
N MET A 4 -6.54 -18.74 -10.40
CA MET A 4 -5.75 -18.06 -9.38
C MET A 4 -5.11 -16.78 -9.93
N ILE A 5 -5.16 -15.68 -9.17
CA ILE A 5 -4.54 -14.39 -9.53
C ILE A 5 -3.72 -13.90 -8.33
N PRO A 6 -2.40 -13.78 -8.46
CA PRO A 6 -1.57 -14.27 -9.55
C PRO A 6 -1.56 -15.79 -9.65
N ALA A 7 -1.19 -16.33 -10.81
CA ALA A 7 -1.21 -17.76 -11.08
C ALA A 7 -0.19 -18.59 -10.26
N PHE A 8 0.83 -17.92 -9.71
CA PHE A 8 1.81 -18.49 -8.78
C PHE A 8 1.36 -18.27 -7.33
N GLY A 9 1.66 -19.21 -6.45
CA GLY A 9 1.28 -19.14 -5.03
C GLY A 9 1.99 -18.04 -4.25
N PRO A 10 1.62 -17.83 -2.98
CA PRO A 10 2.25 -16.84 -2.10
C PRO A 10 3.77 -17.03 -2.02
N ILE A 11 4.53 -15.94 -2.26
CA ILE A 11 6.00 -15.97 -2.34
C ILE A 11 6.63 -15.94 -0.95
N ASP A 12 5.96 -15.33 0.02
CA ASP A 12 6.52 -15.17 1.36
C ASP A 12 6.71 -16.51 2.05
N ASN A 13 7.95 -16.78 2.48
CA ASN A 13 8.32 -18.02 3.13
C ASN A 13 7.76 -18.16 4.57
N ASN A 14 7.25 -17.08 5.15
CA ASN A 14 6.70 -17.08 6.51
C ASN A 14 5.21 -17.48 6.57
N SER A 15 4.54 -17.62 5.44
CA SER A 15 3.11 -17.92 5.36
C SER A 15 2.82 -19.36 4.90
N CYS A 16 3.31 -20.37 5.63
CA CYS A 16 3.07 -21.79 5.31
C CYS A 16 1.57 -22.10 5.23
N GLY A 17 0.76 -21.50 6.09
CA GLY A 17 -0.70 -21.66 6.11
C GLY A 17 -1.36 -21.16 4.82
N GLU A 18 -0.95 -19.99 4.32
CA GLU A 18 -1.48 -19.43 3.08
C GLU A 18 -1.13 -20.30 1.87
N LYS A 19 0.08 -20.86 1.81
CA LYS A 19 0.48 -21.80 0.74
C LYS A 19 -0.39 -23.05 0.72
N THR A 20 -0.70 -23.60 1.89
CA THR A 20 -1.59 -24.75 2.03
C THR A 20 -3.00 -24.39 1.54
N VAL A 21 -3.55 -23.26 2.00
CA VAL A 21 -4.87 -22.79 1.61
C VAL A 21 -4.94 -22.49 0.12
N TYR A 22 -3.90 -21.85 -0.45
CA TYR A 22 -3.81 -21.61 -1.90
C TYR A 22 -3.94 -22.90 -2.70
N THR A 23 -3.20 -23.95 -2.33
CA THR A 23 -3.24 -25.24 -3.03
C THR A 23 -4.61 -25.88 -2.93
N LEU A 24 -5.20 -25.90 -1.73
CA LEU A 24 -6.52 -26.48 -1.50
C LEU A 24 -7.64 -25.77 -2.26
N LEU A 25 -7.61 -24.45 -2.32
CA LEU A 25 -8.56 -23.64 -3.08
C LEU A 25 -8.38 -23.86 -4.59
N LYS A 26 -7.13 -23.86 -5.08
CA LYS A 26 -6.82 -24.06 -6.50
C LYS A 26 -7.31 -25.41 -7.01
N GLU A 27 -7.05 -26.47 -6.27
CA GLU A 27 -7.35 -27.84 -6.68
C GLU A 27 -8.82 -28.22 -6.43
N GLY A 28 -9.41 -27.74 -5.34
CA GLY A 28 -10.73 -28.15 -4.90
C GLY A 28 -11.89 -27.36 -5.48
N LEU A 29 -11.68 -26.08 -5.89
CA LEU A 29 -12.73 -25.27 -6.50
C LEU A 29 -12.78 -25.46 -8.03
N SER A 30 -13.98 -25.30 -8.62
CA SER A 30 -14.17 -25.36 -10.07
C SER A 30 -13.61 -24.13 -10.78
N ASP A 31 -13.63 -24.12 -12.11
CA ASP A 31 -13.15 -23.03 -12.98
C ASP A 31 -14.06 -21.80 -12.99
N ASP A 32 -15.28 -21.91 -12.46
CA ASP A 32 -16.17 -20.76 -12.22
C ASP A 32 -15.68 -19.84 -11.10
N PHE A 33 -14.77 -20.34 -10.25
CA PHE A 33 -14.18 -19.55 -9.17
C PHE A 33 -12.93 -18.82 -9.63
N THR A 34 -12.86 -17.54 -9.29
CA THR A 34 -11.61 -16.76 -9.37
C THR A 34 -11.15 -16.44 -7.95
N VAL A 35 -9.90 -16.76 -7.65
CA VAL A 35 -9.30 -16.51 -6.34
C VAL A 35 -8.14 -15.55 -6.52
N ILE A 36 -8.26 -14.37 -5.90
CA ILE A 36 -7.20 -13.35 -5.87
C ILE A 36 -6.55 -13.43 -4.50
N HIS A 37 -5.23 -13.54 -4.43
CA HIS A 37 -4.52 -13.65 -3.16
C HIS A 37 -3.49 -12.53 -2.97
N SER A 38 -3.12 -12.28 -1.70
CA SER A 38 -2.12 -11.28 -1.31
C SER A 38 -2.43 -9.89 -1.86
N LEU A 39 -3.55 -9.31 -1.42
CA LEU A 39 -3.99 -7.98 -1.84
C LEU A 39 -3.51 -6.88 -0.87
N PRO A 40 -2.33 -6.24 -1.09
CA PRO A 40 -1.77 -5.24 -0.17
C PRO A 40 -2.34 -3.82 -0.35
N TRP A 41 -3.30 -3.62 -1.22
CA TRP A 41 -3.77 -2.32 -1.76
C TRP A 41 -4.68 -1.51 -0.83
N LEU A 42 -5.22 -2.12 0.23
CA LEU A 42 -6.26 -1.50 1.06
C LEU A 42 -5.82 -0.20 1.75
N SER A 43 -4.56 -0.11 2.15
CA SER A 43 -4.08 1.04 2.91
C SER A 43 -4.05 2.35 2.11
N ALA A 44 -3.76 2.28 0.83
CA ALA A 44 -3.69 3.47 -0.03
C ALA A 44 -5.09 3.94 -0.46
N ALA A 45 -5.95 3.00 -0.85
CA ALA A 45 -7.30 3.30 -1.32
C ALA A 45 -8.21 3.85 -0.22
N THR A 46 -8.10 3.34 0.99
CA THR A 46 -8.95 3.74 2.11
C THR A 46 -8.54 5.06 2.75
N ARG A 47 -7.26 5.45 2.68
CA ARG A 47 -6.82 6.80 3.06
C ARG A 47 -7.48 7.88 2.20
N ASN A 48 -7.62 7.63 0.90
CA ASN A 48 -8.28 8.55 -0.03
C ASN A 48 -9.77 8.77 0.28
N LEU A 49 -10.38 7.89 1.07
CA LEU A 49 -11.78 7.97 1.47
C LEU A 49 -11.99 8.61 2.86
N GLY A 50 -10.94 9.15 3.48
CA GLY A 50 -11.01 9.81 4.79
C GLY A 50 -11.32 8.87 5.97
N MET A 51 -11.09 7.57 5.81
CA MET A 51 -11.29 6.58 6.85
C MET A 51 -10.04 6.46 7.73
N LYS A 52 -10.23 6.52 9.07
CA LYS A 52 -9.18 6.17 10.05
C LYS A 52 -9.00 4.64 10.06
N LEU A 53 -8.36 4.08 9.05
CA LEU A 53 -8.05 2.66 8.98
C LEU A 53 -6.57 2.42 9.31
N PRO A 54 -6.23 1.26 9.88
CA PRO A 54 -4.84 0.92 10.12
C PRO A 54 -4.05 0.92 8.81
N PRO A 55 -2.75 1.27 8.84
CA PRO A 55 -1.92 1.47 7.65
C PRO A 55 -1.66 0.21 6.81
N SER A 56 -2.09 -0.96 7.25
CA SER A 56 -1.94 -2.25 6.57
C SER A 56 -3.22 -3.05 6.67
N GLY A 57 -4.08 -2.96 5.67
CA GLY A 57 -5.18 -3.91 5.47
C GLY A 57 -4.81 -4.82 4.30
N GLU A 58 -4.52 -6.06 4.57
CA GLU A 58 -4.32 -7.13 3.59
C GLU A 58 -5.52 -8.07 3.68
N ILE A 59 -5.99 -8.55 2.52
CA ILE A 59 -6.92 -9.67 2.43
C ILE A 59 -6.12 -10.82 1.85
N ASP A 60 -6.00 -11.90 2.62
CA ASP A 60 -5.17 -13.03 2.21
C ASP A 60 -5.72 -13.69 0.95
N PHE A 61 -7.05 -13.91 0.90
CA PHE A 61 -7.73 -14.43 -0.29
C PHE A 61 -9.07 -13.73 -0.51
N LEU A 62 -9.30 -13.30 -1.76
CA LEU A 62 -10.60 -12.80 -2.23
C LEU A 62 -11.15 -13.80 -3.26
N VAL A 63 -12.22 -14.49 -2.89
CA VAL A 63 -12.87 -15.51 -3.73
C VAL A 63 -14.08 -14.89 -4.41
N LEU A 64 -14.13 -14.98 -5.74
CA LEU A 64 -15.17 -14.43 -6.60
C LEU A 64 -15.90 -15.56 -7.31
N HIS A 65 -17.22 -15.50 -7.32
CA HIS A 65 -18.07 -16.44 -8.08
C HIS A 65 -19.31 -15.72 -8.61
N PRO A 66 -19.73 -15.94 -9.87
CA PRO A 66 -20.86 -15.26 -10.48
C PRO A 66 -22.16 -15.39 -9.69
N VAL A 67 -22.43 -16.56 -9.14
CA VAL A 67 -23.69 -16.88 -8.44
C VAL A 67 -23.57 -16.68 -6.92
N TYR A 68 -22.40 -17.00 -6.33
CA TYR A 68 -22.23 -16.93 -4.87
C TYR A 68 -21.74 -15.57 -4.36
N GLY A 69 -21.24 -14.70 -5.25
CA GLY A 69 -20.79 -13.36 -4.88
C GLY A 69 -19.32 -13.28 -4.52
N VAL A 70 -18.99 -12.48 -3.50
CA VAL A 70 -17.61 -12.18 -3.06
C VAL A 70 -17.40 -12.65 -1.63
N LEU A 71 -16.31 -13.38 -1.40
CA LEU A 71 -15.88 -13.82 -0.07
C LEU A 71 -14.43 -13.43 0.17
N ALA A 72 -14.16 -12.77 1.30
CA ALA A 72 -12.82 -12.53 1.82
C ALA A 72 -12.47 -13.63 2.84
N LEU A 73 -11.33 -14.31 2.65
CA LEU A 73 -10.83 -15.28 3.60
C LEU A 73 -9.55 -14.75 4.23
N GLU A 74 -9.50 -14.82 5.55
CA GLU A 74 -8.36 -14.44 6.38
C GLU A 74 -7.71 -15.69 6.94
N VAL A 75 -6.41 -15.87 6.72
CA VAL A 75 -5.63 -17.03 7.16
C VAL A 75 -4.78 -16.64 8.36
N LYS A 76 -4.86 -17.41 9.42
CA LYS A 76 -4.07 -17.21 10.63
C LYS A 76 -3.16 -18.41 10.90
N SER A 77 -1.94 -18.33 10.35
CA SER A 77 -0.91 -19.35 10.57
C SER A 77 -0.44 -19.37 12.01
N GLY A 78 -0.14 -20.57 12.52
CA GLY A 78 0.25 -20.83 13.90
C GLY A 78 -0.89 -21.31 14.77
N ILE A 79 -0.53 -21.67 16.01
CA ILE A 79 -1.50 -22.21 16.98
C ILE A 79 -2.06 -21.08 17.81
N TYR A 80 -3.37 -20.98 17.83
CA TYR A 80 -4.09 -19.98 18.60
C TYR A 80 -4.89 -20.61 19.72
N ARG A 81 -5.04 -19.90 20.82
CA ARG A 81 -6.01 -20.14 21.86
C ARG A 81 -6.95 -18.96 21.99
N VAL A 82 -8.12 -19.18 22.52
CA VAL A 82 -9.10 -18.13 22.74
C VAL A 82 -9.08 -17.73 24.20
N GLU A 83 -8.87 -16.44 24.48
CA GLU A 83 -8.91 -15.85 25.82
C GLU A 83 -9.94 -14.71 25.84
N GLY A 84 -10.98 -14.89 26.62
CA GLY A 84 -12.06 -13.89 26.71
C GLY A 84 -12.68 -13.62 25.34
N THR A 85 -12.42 -12.45 24.76
CA THR A 85 -12.99 -11.99 23.48
C THR A 85 -11.96 -11.91 22.35
N VAL A 86 -10.73 -12.42 22.55
CA VAL A 86 -9.65 -12.29 21.59
C VAL A 86 -8.95 -13.62 21.32
N PHE A 87 -8.31 -13.72 20.16
CA PHE A 87 -7.39 -14.80 19.84
C PHE A 87 -5.99 -14.45 20.32
N VAL A 88 -5.31 -15.42 20.92
CA VAL A 88 -3.92 -15.27 21.38
C VAL A 88 -3.05 -16.29 20.68
N HIS A 89 -2.07 -15.83 19.94
CA HIS A 89 -1.08 -16.70 19.30
C HIS A 89 -0.18 -17.33 20.38
N ILE A 90 -0.12 -18.65 20.46
CA ILE A 90 0.53 -19.36 21.59
C ILE A 90 2.01 -19.03 21.70
N LYS A 91 2.74 -19.00 20.57
CA LYS A 91 4.19 -18.76 20.54
C LYS A 91 4.56 -17.31 20.82
N THR A 92 3.88 -16.35 20.20
CA THR A 92 4.25 -14.91 20.27
C THR A 92 3.51 -14.16 21.38
N LYS A 93 2.50 -14.76 21.99
CA LYS A 93 1.59 -14.12 22.99
C LYS A 93 0.85 -12.90 22.46
N LYS A 94 0.81 -12.71 21.14
CA LYS A 94 0.12 -11.59 20.50
C LYS A 94 -1.41 -11.79 20.58
N HIS A 95 -2.09 -10.77 21.09
CA HIS A 95 -3.55 -10.71 21.13
C HIS A 95 -4.08 -10.09 19.84
N VAL A 96 -5.09 -10.70 19.22
CA VAL A 96 -5.67 -10.23 17.96
C VAL A 96 -7.18 -10.37 17.99
N ASP A 97 -7.89 -9.28 17.73
CA ASP A 97 -9.33 -9.29 17.42
C ASP A 97 -9.52 -9.47 15.92
N ILE A 98 -9.49 -10.72 15.49
CA ILE A 98 -9.49 -11.10 14.06
C ILE A 98 -10.82 -10.68 13.40
N VAL A 99 -11.92 -10.88 14.08
CA VAL A 99 -13.27 -10.58 13.55
C VAL A 99 -13.40 -9.09 13.24
N LYS A 100 -13.04 -8.23 14.20
CA LYS A 100 -13.10 -6.77 14.02
C LYS A 100 -12.14 -6.30 12.92
N GLN A 101 -10.94 -6.84 12.88
CA GLN A 101 -9.95 -6.50 11.86
C GLN A 101 -10.47 -6.82 10.45
N THR A 102 -10.94 -8.06 10.24
CA THR A 102 -11.42 -8.50 8.93
C THR A 102 -12.68 -7.75 8.49
N ARG A 103 -13.63 -7.50 9.41
CA ARG A 103 -14.81 -6.68 9.10
C ARG A 103 -14.44 -5.29 8.61
N ASN A 104 -13.46 -4.64 9.24
CA ASN A 104 -12.99 -3.33 8.83
C ASN A 104 -12.35 -3.38 7.43
N ASN A 105 -11.55 -4.41 7.15
CA ASN A 105 -10.92 -4.61 5.85
C ASN A 105 -11.96 -4.82 4.74
N VAL A 106 -12.94 -5.69 4.98
CA VAL A 106 -14.02 -6.00 4.04
C VAL A 106 -14.88 -4.77 3.75
N HIS A 107 -15.24 -4.00 4.78
CA HIS A 107 -16.00 -2.74 4.60
C HIS A 107 -15.20 -1.70 3.82
N GLY A 108 -13.89 -1.61 4.07
CA GLY A 108 -12.98 -0.74 3.33
C GLY A 108 -12.93 -1.10 1.86
N LEU A 109 -12.76 -2.39 1.54
CA LEU A 109 -12.76 -2.92 0.18
C LEU A 109 -14.08 -2.63 -0.55
N ALA A 110 -15.21 -2.96 0.07
CA ALA A 110 -16.53 -2.75 -0.52
C ALA A 110 -16.78 -1.27 -0.85
N ARG A 111 -16.39 -0.36 0.05
CA ARG A 111 -16.52 1.08 -0.15
C ARG A 111 -15.61 1.59 -1.29
N TRP A 112 -14.38 1.12 -1.33
CA TRP A 112 -13.45 1.51 -2.39
C TRP A 112 -13.91 1.02 -3.77
N LEU A 113 -14.30 -0.24 -3.91
CA LEU A 113 -14.86 -0.79 -5.14
C LEU A 113 -16.16 -0.04 -5.54
N GLY A 114 -17.00 0.32 -4.59
CA GLY A 114 -18.18 1.14 -4.85
C GLY A 114 -17.85 2.52 -5.39
N GLY A 115 -16.80 3.15 -4.91
CA GLY A 115 -16.30 4.44 -5.43
C GLY A 115 -15.60 4.33 -6.78
N ALA A 116 -14.85 3.25 -7.01
CA ALA A 116 -14.09 3.04 -8.24
C ALA A 116 -14.95 2.55 -9.42
N THR A 117 -15.98 1.74 -9.15
CA THR A 117 -16.74 1.02 -10.17
C THR A 117 -18.24 1.29 -10.13
N THR A 118 -18.73 2.10 -9.18
CA THR A 118 -20.16 2.27 -8.89
C THR A 118 -20.88 1.00 -8.41
N LEU A 119 -20.16 -0.11 -8.23
CA LEU A 119 -20.72 -1.37 -7.74
C LEU A 119 -20.99 -1.28 -6.24
N ARG A 120 -22.23 -1.47 -5.85
CA ARG A 120 -22.60 -1.65 -4.43
C ARG A 120 -22.38 -3.10 -4.04
N LEU A 121 -21.14 -3.44 -3.67
CA LEU A 121 -20.77 -4.79 -3.28
C LEU A 121 -21.03 -5.02 -1.79
N ARG A 122 -21.55 -6.20 -1.49
CA ARG A 122 -21.60 -6.78 -0.16
C ARG A 122 -20.65 -7.98 -0.15
N ILE A 123 -19.64 -7.94 0.71
CA ILE A 123 -18.57 -8.93 0.73
C ILE A 123 -18.73 -9.76 2.00
N GLY A 124 -18.85 -11.07 1.83
CA GLY A 124 -18.78 -12.03 2.93
C GLY A 124 -17.34 -12.19 3.44
N TYR A 125 -17.18 -12.79 4.61
CA TYR A 125 -15.85 -13.10 5.14
C TYR A 125 -15.83 -14.44 5.87
N GLY A 126 -14.64 -15.03 5.97
CA GLY A 126 -14.39 -16.28 6.67
C GLY A 126 -12.96 -16.31 7.22
N PHE A 127 -12.71 -17.21 8.16
CA PHE A 127 -11.45 -17.34 8.88
C PHE A 127 -10.91 -18.76 8.77
N ILE A 128 -9.61 -18.88 8.46
CA ILE A 128 -8.95 -20.16 8.30
C ILE A 128 -7.77 -20.23 9.26
N PHE A 129 -7.76 -21.28 10.09
CA PHE A 129 -6.71 -21.58 11.06
C PHE A 129 -6.05 -22.91 10.72
N PRO A 130 -5.07 -22.91 9.79
CA PRO A 130 -4.52 -24.18 9.25
C PRO A 130 -3.74 -25.01 10.26
N ASP A 131 -3.31 -24.41 11.36
CA ASP A 131 -2.48 -25.06 12.37
C ASP A 131 -3.21 -25.29 13.69
N SER A 132 -4.42 -24.75 13.86
CA SER A 132 -5.18 -24.79 15.11
C SER A 132 -6.35 -25.77 15.02
N TYR A 133 -6.66 -26.39 16.14
CA TYR A 133 -7.88 -27.19 16.34
C TYR A 133 -8.77 -26.47 17.36
N PHE A 134 -10.04 -26.26 16.99
CA PHE A 134 -11.03 -25.71 17.91
C PHE A 134 -12.09 -26.76 18.21
N ASP A 135 -12.32 -27.01 19.49
CA ASP A 135 -13.38 -27.92 19.91
C ASP A 135 -14.75 -27.38 19.51
N ASP A 136 -15.54 -28.19 18.80
CA ASP A 136 -16.89 -27.83 18.34
C ASP A 136 -17.87 -27.55 19.49
N LYS A 137 -17.57 -28.06 20.69
CA LYS A 137 -18.43 -27.90 21.87
C LYS A 137 -18.25 -26.57 22.57
N ILE A 138 -17.15 -25.85 22.33
CA ILE A 138 -16.82 -24.60 23.03
C ILE A 138 -16.94 -23.45 22.04
N ILE A 139 -18.04 -22.71 22.12
CA ILE A 139 -18.18 -21.41 21.44
C ILE A 139 -17.75 -20.33 22.42
N ASN A 140 -16.66 -19.64 22.08
CA ASN A 140 -16.16 -18.52 22.86
C ASN A 140 -16.55 -17.19 22.18
N ALA A 141 -16.65 -16.12 22.97
CA ALA A 141 -17.01 -14.78 22.48
C ALA A 141 -16.11 -14.26 21.35
N ALA A 142 -14.82 -14.66 21.31
CA ALA A 142 -13.92 -14.32 20.22
C ALA A 142 -14.27 -15.00 18.88
N MET A 143 -14.97 -16.12 18.92
CA MET A 143 -15.38 -16.91 17.75
C MET A 143 -16.81 -16.63 17.32
N VAL A 144 -17.49 -15.72 17.99
CA VAL A 144 -18.90 -15.38 17.71
C VAL A 144 -18.96 -14.03 17.00
N ASP A 145 -19.53 -14.05 15.82
CA ASP A 145 -20.06 -12.82 15.21
C ASP A 145 -21.58 -12.88 15.28
N ALA A 146 -22.18 -11.97 16.04
CA ALA A 146 -23.63 -11.93 16.25
C ALA A 146 -24.45 -11.77 14.95
N SER A 147 -23.80 -11.31 13.87
CA SER A 147 -24.40 -11.19 12.54
C SER A 147 -24.42 -12.51 11.76
N VAL A 148 -23.75 -13.57 12.25
CA VAL A 148 -23.56 -14.85 11.56
C VAL A 148 -24.26 -15.98 12.29
N LYS A 149 -25.06 -16.81 11.60
CA LYS A 149 -25.68 -18.03 12.14
C LYS A 149 -25.47 -19.21 11.16
N PRO A 150 -25.01 -20.37 11.60
CA PRO A 150 -24.55 -20.67 12.96
C PRO A 150 -23.29 -19.87 13.28
N PHE A 151 -23.15 -19.42 14.51
CA PHE A 151 -22.11 -18.49 14.96
C PHE A 151 -20.66 -18.86 14.57
N ARG A 152 -20.39 -20.15 14.43
CA ARG A 152 -19.08 -20.68 14.06
C ARG A 152 -18.93 -21.05 12.57
N GLY A 153 -19.98 -20.93 11.77
CA GLY A 153 -20.02 -21.42 10.40
C GLY A 153 -19.02 -20.75 9.43
N ILE A 154 -18.42 -19.64 9.83
CA ILE A 154 -17.41 -18.89 9.04
C ILE A 154 -15.96 -19.21 9.46
N PHE A 155 -15.74 -20.11 10.43
CA PHE A 155 -14.44 -20.52 10.93
C PHE A 155 -14.10 -21.91 10.41
N VAL A 156 -12.93 -22.05 9.81
CA VAL A 156 -12.36 -23.32 9.33
C VAL A 156 -11.08 -23.59 10.10
N ASP A 157 -11.01 -24.71 10.78
CA ASP A 157 -9.83 -25.13 11.51
C ASP A 157 -9.08 -26.27 10.78
N LYS A 158 -8.01 -26.75 11.36
CA LYS A 158 -7.14 -27.77 10.77
C LYS A 158 -7.87 -29.06 10.41
N SER A 159 -8.87 -29.47 11.18
CA SER A 159 -9.63 -30.70 10.92
C SER A 159 -10.49 -30.61 9.65
N GLN A 160 -10.88 -29.40 9.27
CA GLN A 160 -11.75 -29.11 8.14
C GLN A 160 -10.99 -28.81 6.84
N LEU A 161 -9.67 -28.63 6.88
CA LEU A 161 -8.84 -28.33 5.70
C LEU A 161 -8.99 -29.34 4.55
N PRO A 162 -9.13 -30.66 4.77
CA PRO A 162 -9.32 -31.61 3.66
C PRO A 162 -10.56 -31.29 2.81
N GLU A 163 -11.58 -30.68 3.40
CA GLU A 163 -12.82 -30.25 2.73
C GLU A 163 -12.87 -28.73 2.49
N MET A 164 -11.72 -28.07 2.41
CA MET A 164 -11.61 -26.61 2.33
C MET A 164 -12.47 -25.98 1.23
N ALA A 165 -12.50 -26.59 0.05
CA ALA A 165 -13.31 -26.11 -1.08
C ALA A 165 -14.81 -26.12 -0.74
N LYS A 166 -15.28 -27.22 -0.13
CA LYS A 166 -16.68 -27.34 0.30
C LYS A 166 -17.03 -26.29 1.35
N HIS A 167 -16.19 -26.15 2.39
CA HIS A 167 -16.40 -25.12 3.42
C HIS A 167 -16.39 -23.70 2.82
N THR A 168 -15.55 -23.41 1.83
CA THR A 168 -15.56 -22.13 1.12
C THR A 168 -16.91 -21.89 0.44
N ILE A 169 -17.45 -22.90 -0.26
CA ILE A 169 -18.77 -22.82 -0.92
C ILE A 169 -19.87 -22.62 0.12
N ASP A 170 -19.85 -23.38 1.22
CA ASP A 170 -20.85 -23.28 2.30
C ASP A 170 -20.86 -21.87 2.92
N ILE A 171 -19.69 -21.28 3.16
CA ILE A 171 -19.56 -19.90 3.66
C ILE A 171 -20.10 -18.90 2.63
N MET A 172 -19.80 -19.07 1.34
CA MET A 172 -20.31 -18.20 0.28
C MET A 172 -21.83 -18.29 0.16
N GLN A 173 -22.39 -19.49 0.22
CA GLN A 173 -23.85 -19.72 0.22
C GLN A 173 -24.53 -19.07 1.44
N TYR A 174 -23.93 -19.23 2.62
CA TYR A 174 -24.39 -18.54 3.81
C TYR A 174 -24.49 -17.04 3.59
N TRP A 175 -23.41 -16.41 3.13
CA TRP A 175 -23.37 -14.96 2.90
C TRP A 175 -24.30 -14.52 1.77
N LYS A 176 -24.47 -15.34 0.72
CA LYS A 176 -25.45 -15.06 -0.33
C LYS A 176 -26.86 -14.88 0.25
N HIS A 177 -27.25 -15.75 1.16
CA HIS A 177 -28.57 -15.66 1.82
C HIS A 177 -28.61 -14.51 2.85
N ALA A 178 -27.60 -14.38 3.70
CA ALA A 178 -27.54 -13.37 4.76
C ALA A 178 -27.47 -11.94 4.21
N LEU A 179 -26.84 -11.72 3.06
CA LEU A 179 -26.68 -10.41 2.43
C LEU A 179 -27.78 -10.08 1.39
N GLY A 180 -28.75 -10.97 1.21
CA GLY A 180 -29.91 -10.72 0.33
C GLY A 180 -29.60 -10.80 -1.15
N ASN A 181 -29.29 -12.00 -1.63
CA ASN A 181 -29.05 -12.36 -3.03
C ASN A 181 -28.00 -11.51 -3.73
N ASN A 182 -26.75 -11.75 -3.38
CA ASN A 182 -25.59 -10.97 -3.84
C ASN A 182 -24.98 -11.57 -5.12
N GLU A 183 -25.81 -11.96 -6.09
CA GLU A 183 -25.33 -12.46 -7.37
C GLU A 183 -24.60 -11.37 -8.16
N LEU A 184 -23.41 -11.70 -8.65
CA LEU A 184 -22.58 -10.75 -9.42
C LEU A 184 -22.86 -10.86 -10.92
N GLY A 185 -22.98 -12.10 -11.45
CA GLY A 185 -22.84 -12.36 -12.87
C GLY A 185 -21.39 -12.20 -13.36
N ASP A 186 -21.11 -12.73 -14.53
CA ASP A 186 -19.75 -12.75 -15.09
C ASP A 186 -19.18 -11.35 -15.34
N GLU A 187 -20.00 -10.43 -15.83
CA GLU A 187 -19.57 -9.05 -16.14
C GLU A 187 -19.06 -8.32 -14.90
N ARG A 188 -19.74 -8.46 -13.76
CA ARG A 188 -19.32 -7.81 -12.51
C ARG A 188 -18.09 -8.48 -11.91
N VAL A 189 -17.96 -9.80 -12.05
CA VAL A 189 -16.73 -10.52 -11.66
C VAL A 189 -15.55 -9.98 -12.46
N GLN A 190 -15.67 -9.84 -13.78
CA GLN A 190 -14.62 -9.29 -14.62
C GLN A 190 -14.31 -7.82 -14.28
N LEU A 191 -15.32 -7.02 -13.96
CA LEU A 191 -15.12 -5.64 -13.54
C LEU A 191 -14.35 -5.54 -12.22
N ILE A 192 -14.65 -6.40 -11.24
CA ILE A 192 -13.90 -6.50 -9.99
C ILE A 192 -12.45 -6.88 -10.26
N ILE A 193 -12.21 -7.94 -11.05
CA ILE A 193 -10.88 -8.40 -11.41
C ILE A 193 -10.07 -7.26 -12.06
N LYS A 194 -10.62 -6.59 -13.06
CA LYS A 194 -9.96 -5.46 -13.74
C LYS A 194 -9.67 -4.29 -12.79
N SER A 195 -10.51 -4.08 -11.79
CA SER A 195 -10.32 -2.99 -10.82
C SER A 195 -9.25 -3.31 -9.77
N VAL A 196 -9.20 -4.56 -9.32
CA VAL A 196 -8.28 -5.04 -8.27
C VAL A 196 -6.95 -5.51 -8.86
N CYS A 197 -7.00 -6.16 -10.02
CA CYS A 197 -5.85 -6.71 -10.74
C CYS A 197 -5.89 -6.23 -12.19
N PRO A 198 -5.61 -4.94 -12.48
CA PRO A 198 -5.61 -4.45 -13.84
C PRO A 198 -4.56 -5.19 -14.67
N GLU A 199 -5.00 -5.84 -15.76
CA GLU A 199 -4.10 -6.44 -16.75
C GLU A 199 -3.61 -5.33 -17.68
N PHE A 200 -2.31 -5.29 -17.91
CA PHE A 200 -1.70 -4.42 -18.89
C PHE A 200 -1.27 -5.27 -20.08
N ASP A 201 -1.87 -5.01 -21.24
CA ASP A 201 -1.44 -5.61 -22.50
C ASP A 201 -0.09 -5.02 -22.91
N GLY A 202 0.89 -5.86 -22.92
CA GLY A 202 2.23 -5.53 -23.37
C GLY A 202 3.30 -6.32 -22.60
N ALA A 203 4.42 -6.62 -23.26
CA ALA A 203 5.59 -7.08 -22.52
C ALA A 203 5.83 -6.14 -21.33
N PRO A 204 6.13 -6.64 -20.14
CA PRO A 204 6.18 -5.83 -18.95
C PRO A 204 7.30 -4.78 -19.11
N ASP A 205 6.97 -3.65 -19.68
CA ASP A 205 7.79 -2.48 -19.51
C ASP A 205 7.62 -2.06 -18.05
N TRP A 206 8.47 -2.59 -17.21
CA TRP A 206 8.53 -2.25 -15.79
C TRP A 206 8.63 -0.73 -15.60
N GLY A 207 9.17 -0.01 -16.60
CA GLY A 207 9.18 1.44 -16.62
C GLY A 207 7.77 2.04 -16.70
N ILE A 208 6.88 1.53 -17.55
CA ILE A 208 5.49 2.01 -17.65
C ILE A 208 4.71 1.68 -16.38
N ARG A 209 4.91 0.49 -15.81
CA ARG A 209 4.26 0.09 -14.56
C ARG A 209 4.72 0.97 -13.40
N ILE A 210 6.02 1.22 -13.27
CA ILE A 210 6.58 2.14 -12.28
C ILE A 210 6.05 3.57 -12.50
N ILE A 211 5.93 4.03 -13.75
CA ILE A 211 5.39 5.36 -14.07
C ILE A 211 3.89 5.43 -13.74
N TYR A 212 3.12 4.37 -14.00
CA TYR A 212 1.68 4.34 -13.70
C TYR A 212 1.44 4.24 -12.19
N ASP A 213 2.13 3.36 -11.50
CA ASP A 213 2.11 3.24 -10.05
C ASP A 213 2.57 4.55 -9.41
N ASN A 214 3.64 5.17 -9.89
CA ASN A 214 4.08 6.49 -9.43
C ASN A 214 3.04 7.58 -9.68
N LYS A 215 2.30 7.56 -10.79
CA LYS A 215 1.18 8.52 -11.00
C LYS A 215 0.02 8.29 -10.05
N LEU A 216 -0.28 7.05 -9.68
CA LEU A 216 -1.30 6.72 -8.67
C LEU A 216 -0.84 7.10 -7.25
N TRP A 217 0.42 6.85 -6.93
CA TRP A 217 1.03 7.18 -5.63
C TRP A 217 1.25 8.68 -5.45
N LEU A 218 1.39 9.43 -6.54
CA LEU A 218 1.60 10.88 -6.54
C LEU A 218 0.31 11.70 -6.36
N ARG A 219 -0.85 11.10 -6.14
CA ARG A 219 -2.02 11.84 -5.70
C ARG A 219 -1.84 12.26 -4.25
N LEU A 220 -1.51 13.52 -4.08
CA LEU A 220 -1.46 14.13 -2.75
C LEU A 220 -2.79 13.95 -2.04
N THR A 221 -2.74 13.61 -0.75
CA THR A 221 -3.92 13.62 0.10
C THR A 221 -4.46 15.05 0.23
N HIS A 222 -5.73 15.19 0.59
CA HIS A 222 -6.35 16.50 0.82
C HIS A 222 -5.58 17.34 1.87
N GLU A 223 -5.00 16.68 2.86
CA GLU A 223 -4.17 17.32 3.90
C GLU A 223 -2.83 17.83 3.34
N GLN A 224 -2.19 17.05 2.48
CA GLN A 224 -0.94 17.46 1.82
C GLN A 224 -1.16 18.63 0.86
N ILE A 225 -2.31 18.69 0.18
CA ILE A 225 -2.68 19.84 -0.67
C ILE A 225 -2.84 21.10 0.17
N LYS A 226 -3.50 21.03 1.32
CA LYS A 226 -3.62 22.17 2.25
C LYS A 226 -2.26 22.66 2.75
N VAL A 227 -1.34 21.74 3.06
CA VAL A 227 0.03 22.11 3.45
C VAL A 227 0.70 22.91 2.32
N ILE A 228 0.58 22.48 1.07
CA ILE A 228 1.16 23.20 -0.07
C ILE A 228 0.55 24.60 -0.25
N GLU A 229 -0.76 24.75 -0.03
CA GLU A 229 -1.42 26.06 -0.07
C GLU A 229 -0.87 27.00 1.01
N LEU A 230 -0.70 26.49 2.24
CA LEU A 230 -0.09 27.24 3.34
C LEU A 230 1.37 27.61 3.05
N LEU A 231 2.16 26.73 2.41
CA LEU A 231 3.55 27.01 2.06
C LEU A 231 3.71 28.25 1.17
N SER A 232 2.73 28.52 0.32
CA SER A 232 2.77 29.66 -0.60
C SER A 232 2.60 31.02 0.09
N GLU A 233 2.11 31.05 1.32
CA GLU A 233 1.87 32.28 2.09
C GLU A 233 3.09 32.73 2.88
N TYR A 234 4.09 31.86 3.06
CA TYR A 234 5.26 32.14 3.90
C TYR A 234 6.57 32.08 3.11
N GLN A 235 7.47 33.00 3.43
CA GLN A 235 8.80 33.04 2.79
C GLN A 235 9.76 31.94 3.26
N ARG A 236 9.57 31.42 4.48
CA ARG A 236 10.41 30.37 5.07
C ARG A 236 9.52 29.44 5.87
N VAL A 237 9.57 28.15 5.56
CA VAL A 237 8.74 27.13 6.21
C VAL A 237 9.57 25.86 6.45
N VAL A 238 9.34 25.23 7.58
CA VAL A 238 9.87 23.91 7.91
C VAL A 238 8.69 22.94 7.96
N VAL A 239 8.74 21.89 7.14
CA VAL A 239 7.75 20.81 7.13
C VAL A 239 8.30 19.61 7.89
N THR A 240 7.71 19.31 9.04
CA THR A 240 8.08 18.16 9.86
C THR A 240 7.03 17.06 9.78
N GLY A 241 7.44 15.82 9.97
CA GLY A 241 6.52 14.67 9.96
C GLY A 241 7.27 13.33 10.03
N TRP A 242 6.55 12.28 10.40
CA TRP A 242 7.08 10.92 10.49
C TRP A 242 7.59 10.40 9.14
N PRO A 243 8.50 9.41 9.10
CA PRO A 243 8.87 8.72 7.87
C PRO A 243 7.63 8.21 7.11
N GLY A 244 7.63 8.31 5.78
CA GLY A 244 6.52 7.87 4.94
C GLY A 244 5.29 8.79 4.87
N THR A 245 5.30 9.98 5.51
CA THR A 245 4.18 10.95 5.43
C THR A 245 4.12 11.74 4.13
N GLY A 246 5.08 11.54 3.21
CA GLY A 246 5.11 12.18 1.91
C GLY A 246 5.75 13.56 1.87
N LYS A 247 6.65 13.92 2.81
CA LYS A 247 7.38 15.21 2.82
C LYS A 247 8.06 15.50 1.48
N THR A 248 8.77 14.53 0.93
CA THR A 248 9.41 14.65 -0.39
C THR A 248 8.41 14.93 -1.51
N LEU A 249 7.23 14.28 -1.47
CA LEU A 249 6.17 14.51 -2.46
C LEU A 249 5.61 15.93 -2.37
N ILE A 250 5.45 16.45 -1.15
CA ILE A 250 5.07 17.85 -0.92
C ILE A 250 6.11 18.78 -1.53
N GLY A 251 7.41 18.52 -1.31
CA GLY A 251 8.50 19.29 -1.89
C GLY A 251 8.49 19.28 -3.42
N ILE A 252 8.29 18.12 -4.05
CA ILE A 252 8.19 17.98 -5.51
C ILE A 252 7.02 18.77 -6.07
N GLU A 253 5.84 18.64 -5.48
CA GLU A 253 4.65 19.36 -5.96
C GLU A 253 4.78 20.86 -5.74
N PHE A 254 5.38 21.28 -4.64
CA PHE A 254 5.66 22.69 -4.40
C PHE A 254 6.64 23.25 -5.45
N ALA A 255 7.72 22.50 -5.77
CA ALA A 255 8.64 22.87 -6.85
C ALA A 255 7.91 23.03 -8.19
N ARG A 256 7.02 22.07 -8.54
CA ARG A 256 6.21 22.15 -9.77
C ARG A 256 5.32 23.39 -9.83
N ARG A 257 4.70 23.79 -8.72
CA ARG A 257 3.87 25.00 -8.64
C ARG A 257 4.71 26.26 -8.81
N LEU A 258 5.88 26.33 -8.18
CA LEU A 258 6.81 27.43 -8.33
C LEU A 258 7.29 27.58 -9.78
N VAL A 259 7.65 26.47 -10.44
CA VAL A 259 8.05 26.44 -11.86
C VAL A 259 6.91 26.87 -12.77
N LYS A 260 5.67 26.44 -12.53
CA LYS A 260 4.50 26.95 -13.24
C LYS A 260 4.35 28.46 -13.10
N GLY A 261 4.70 29.01 -11.94
CA GLY A 261 4.79 30.44 -11.69
C GLY A 261 6.05 31.12 -12.24
N GLN A 262 6.81 30.46 -13.15
CA GLN A 262 8.04 30.95 -13.76
C GLN A 262 9.17 31.24 -12.77
N LYS A 263 9.16 30.59 -11.60
CA LYS A 263 10.20 30.72 -10.59
C LYS A 263 11.32 29.71 -10.84
N LYS A 264 12.57 30.16 -10.66
CA LYS A 264 13.75 29.29 -10.69
C LYS A 264 13.93 28.64 -9.32
N VAL A 265 13.92 27.33 -9.29
CA VAL A 265 13.95 26.52 -8.07
C VAL A 265 15.25 25.75 -7.96
N LEU A 266 15.90 25.82 -6.79
CA LEU A 266 16.96 24.91 -6.41
C LEU A 266 16.40 23.86 -5.44
N PHE A 267 16.48 22.59 -5.80
CA PHE A 267 16.07 21.49 -4.96
C PHE A 267 17.30 20.72 -4.47
N ILE A 268 17.50 20.64 -3.18
CA ILE A 268 18.64 19.95 -2.56
C ILE A 268 18.13 18.75 -1.79
N THR A 269 18.80 17.59 -1.96
CA THR A 269 18.56 16.38 -1.17
C THR A 269 19.89 15.73 -0.80
N PHE A 270 19.87 14.78 0.13
CA PHE A 270 21.09 14.08 0.54
C PHE A 270 21.41 12.89 -0.38
N ASN A 271 20.41 12.13 -0.83
CA ASN A 271 20.56 10.86 -1.53
C ASN A 271 20.62 11.03 -3.06
N ASN A 272 21.59 10.38 -3.70
CA ASN A 272 21.76 10.41 -5.17
C ASN A 272 20.57 9.81 -5.93
N LEU A 273 20.06 8.65 -5.50
CA LEU A 273 18.90 8.00 -6.14
C LEU A 273 17.64 8.87 -5.99
N LEU A 274 17.47 9.48 -4.83
CA LEU A 274 16.37 10.41 -4.58
C LEU A 274 16.50 11.67 -5.45
N SER A 275 17.70 12.21 -5.63
CA SER A 275 17.93 13.37 -6.50
C SER A 275 17.57 13.07 -7.96
N GLU A 276 17.89 11.87 -8.43
CA GLU A 276 17.54 11.37 -9.77
C GLU A 276 16.02 11.27 -9.94
N TYR A 277 15.36 10.65 -8.96
CA TYR A 277 13.90 10.54 -8.93
C TYR A 277 13.21 11.93 -8.93
N ILE A 278 13.66 12.86 -8.09
CA ILE A 278 13.12 14.22 -8.02
C ILE A 278 13.30 14.93 -9.37
N ARG A 279 14.49 14.77 -10.01
CA ARG A 279 14.77 15.35 -11.33
C ARG A 279 13.81 14.86 -12.40
N GLN A 280 13.48 13.56 -12.41
CA GLN A 280 12.51 13.01 -13.35
C GLN A 280 11.07 13.52 -13.10
N GLN A 281 10.79 13.97 -11.89
CA GLN A 281 9.47 14.44 -11.49
C GLN A 281 9.29 15.96 -11.60
N THR A 282 10.35 16.71 -11.84
CA THR A 282 10.33 18.18 -11.92
C THR A 282 10.73 18.65 -13.32
N PRO A 283 10.20 19.79 -13.81
CA PRO A 283 10.60 20.35 -15.11
C PRO A 283 12.07 20.80 -15.11
N GLU A 284 12.88 20.27 -16.03
CA GLU A 284 14.32 20.54 -16.10
C GLU A 284 14.69 22.01 -16.40
N SER A 285 13.78 22.77 -17.02
CA SER A 285 14.10 24.13 -17.48
C SER A 285 14.27 25.15 -16.37
N LEU A 286 13.54 25.02 -15.28
CA LEU A 286 13.48 25.97 -14.18
C LEU A 286 13.72 25.36 -12.79
N CYS A 287 13.94 24.05 -12.68
CA CYS A 287 14.22 23.36 -11.44
C CYS A 287 15.55 22.61 -11.53
N ASP A 288 16.56 23.09 -10.83
CA ASP A 288 17.83 22.38 -10.69
C ASP A 288 17.79 21.51 -9.44
N VAL A 289 18.11 20.20 -9.60
CA VAL A 289 18.09 19.22 -8.51
C VAL A 289 19.50 18.69 -8.27
N PHE A 290 19.99 18.89 -7.06
CA PHE A 290 21.33 18.45 -6.67
C PHE A 290 21.30 17.69 -5.34
N THR A 291 22.28 16.80 -5.15
CA THR A 291 22.67 16.45 -3.78
C THR A 291 23.58 17.54 -3.23
N TRP A 292 23.62 17.66 -1.89
CA TRP A 292 24.51 18.62 -1.22
C TRP A 292 25.95 18.58 -1.78
N HIS A 293 26.54 17.41 -1.83
CA HIS A 293 27.91 17.24 -2.31
C HIS A 293 28.09 17.60 -3.79
N LYS A 294 27.14 17.26 -4.66
CA LYS A 294 27.18 17.66 -6.08
C LYS A 294 27.11 19.17 -6.24
N LEU A 295 26.28 19.85 -5.43
CA LEU A 295 26.21 21.32 -5.44
C LEU A 295 27.55 21.94 -5.04
N CYS A 296 28.17 21.43 -3.97
CA CYS A 296 29.47 21.91 -3.49
C CYS A 296 30.60 21.64 -4.54
N HIS A 297 30.59 20.48 -5.19
CA HIS A 297 31.51 20.21 -6.31
C HIS A 297 31.30 21.15 -7.50
N GLN A 298 30.04 21.47 -7.81
CA GLN A 298 29.74 22.44 -8.87
C GLN A 298 30.30 23.83 -8.50
N ALA A 299 30.13 24.25 -7.25
CA ALA A 299 30.69 25.50 -6.74
C ALA A 299 32.22 25.52 -6.88
N ARG A 300 32.90 24.43 -6.47
CA ARG A 300 34.33 24.26 -6.60
C ARG A 300 34.80 24.37 -8.05
N ASN A 301 34.12 23.70 -8.97
CA ASN A 301 34.41 23.78 -10.41
C ASN A 301 34.23 25.22 -10.96
N LYS A 302 33.19 25.94 -10.51
CA LYS A 302 32.94 27.34 -10.91
C LYS A 302 34.01 28.31 -10.37
N LEU A 303 34.67 27.94 -9.28
CA LEU A 303 35.80 28.66 -8.73
C LEU A 303 37.14 28.31 -9.43
N SER A 304 37.13 27.38 -10.38
CA SER A 304 38.32 26.87 -11.08
C SER A 304 39.35 26.24 -10.13
N LEU A 305 38.88 25.61 -9.05
CA LEU A 305 39.70 24.86 -8.11
C LEU A 305 39.97 23.43 -8.64
N SER A 306 41.01 22.76 -8.10
CA SER A 306 41.32 21.38 -8.48
C SER A 306 40.09 20.46 -8.37
N PRO A 307 39.84 19.57 -9.36
CA PRO A 307 38.76 18.57 -9.30
C PRO A 307 38.90 17.61 -8.13
N GLU A 308 40.12 17.34 -7.69
CA GLU A 308 40.39 16.48 -6.55
C GLU A 308 40.04 17.22 -5.24
N SER A 309 39.24 16.59 -4.43
CA SER A 309 38.87 17.13 -3.12
C SER A 309 39.99 16.92 -2.13
N PRO A 310 40.48 17.97 -1.43
CA PRO A 310 41.50 17.82 -0.38
C PRO A 310 41.02 16.90 0.75
N ALA A 311 41.95 16.37 1.53
CA ALA A 311 41.60 15.64 2.76
C ALA A 311 40.79 16.53 3.68
N GLY A 312 39.68 15.99 4.25
CA GLY A 312 38.76 16.76 5.11
C GLY A 312 37.81 17.73 4.38
N TRP A 313 37.81 17.77 3.05
CA TRP A 313 36.93 18.67 2.31
C TRP A 313 35.43 18.45 2.57
N PHE A 314 35.03 17.23 2.78
CA PHE A 314 33.63 16.89 3.08
C PHE A 314 33.16 17.38 4.45
N GLU A 315 34.09 17.65 5.38
CA GLU A 315 33.75 18.10 6.75
C GLU A 315 33.50 19.62 6.80
N SER A 316 34.33 20.43 6.17
CA SER A 316 34.21 21.90 6.20
C SER A 316 34.46 22.59 4.85
N GLY A 317 35.42 22.09 4.08
CA GLY A 317 35.84 22.73 2.82
C GLY A 317 34.74 22.84 1.76
N CYS A 318 33.78 21.92 1.76
CA CYS A 318 32.66 21.97 0.82
C CYS A 318 31.74 23.18 1.11
N CYS A 319 31.52 23.54 2.35
CA CYS A 319 30.76 24.72 2.75
C CYS A 319 31.49 26.01 2.40
N GLU A 320 32.83 26.05 2.61
CA GLU A 320 33.66 27.19 2.26
C GLU A 320 33.68 27.46 0.76
N ASP A 321 33.85 26.42 -0.06
CA ASP A 321 33.81 26.54 -1.52
C ASP A 321 32.45 27.04 -2.01
N LEU A 322 31.35 26.56 -1.42
CA LEU A 322 29.99 27.01 -1.75
C LEU A 322 29.80 28.50 -1.39
N LEU A 323 30.20 28.90 -0.19
CA LEU A 323 30.12 30.31 0.26
C LEU A 323 30.96 31.21 -0.64
N ASN A 324 32.18 30.80 -0.98
CA ASN A 324 33.07 31.58 -1.87
C ASN A 324 32.48 31.71 -3.29
N ALA A 325 31.83 30.67 -3.80
CA ALA A 325 31.17 30.73 -5.10
C ALA A 325 29.94 31.66 -5.09
N LEU A 326 29.17 31.63 -4.00
CA LEU A 326 28.04 32.55 -3.79
C LEU A 326 28.53 34.01 -3.69
N ASN A 327 29.52 34.29 -2.87
CA ASN A 327 30.07 35.66 -2.69
C ASN A 327 30.66 36.22 -3.99
N LYS A 328 31.15 35.36 -4.89
CA LYS A 328 31.68 35.73 -6.20
C LYS A 328 30.65 35.74 -7.32
N ASN A 329 29.36 35.55 -7.01
CA ASN A 329 28.26 35.43 -7.98
C ASN A 329 28.55 34.43 -9.10
N LYS A 330 29.16 33.29 -8.76
CA LYS A 330 29.52 32.24 -9.73
C LYS A 330 28.43 31.15 -9.90
N LEU A 331 27.46 31.12 -9.02
CA LEU A 331 26.31 30.22 -9.08
C LEU A 331 25.11 30.92 -9.74
N ARG A 332 24.19 30.11 -10.23
CA ARG A 332 22.92 30.59 -10.78
C ARG A 332 22.04 31.17 -9.67
N ASP A 333 21.34 32.27 -9.96
CA ASP A 333 20.35 32.82 -9.06
C ASP A 333 19.06 31.98 -9.08
N TYR A 334 18.49 31.75 -7.89
CA TYR A 334 17.27 31.03 -7.68
C TYR A 334 16.27 31.89 -6.91
N ASP A 335 14.99 31.75 -7.27
CA ASP A 335 13.87 32.43 -6.58
C ASP A 335 13.40 31.64 -5.35
N ALA A 336 13.65 30.33 -5.33
CA ALA A 336 13.27 29.47 -4.24
C ALA A 336 14.28 28.34 -4.01
N LEU A 337 14.42 27.94 -2.74
CA LEU A 337 15.23 26.83 -2.27
C LEU A 337 14.35 25.81 -1.54
N ILE A 338 14.42 24.56 -1.93
CA ILE A 338 13.78 23.44 -1.25
C ILE A 338 14.86 22.47 -0.80
N ILE A 339 14.88 22.14 0.48
CA ILE A 339 15.83 21.17 1.06
C ILE A 339 15.04 20.01 1.64
N ASP A 340 15.26 18.82 1.09
CA ASP A 340 14.73 17.57 1.61
C ASP A 340 15.81 16.86 2.42
N GLU A 341 15.40 16.18 3.51
CA GLU A 341 16.30 15.56 4.50
C GLU A 341 17.28 16.57 5.14
N ALA A 342 16.79 17.75 5.51
CA ALA A 342 17.61 18.84 6.09
C ALA A 342 18.26 18.51 7.44
N GLN A 343 17.90 17.38 8.07
CA GLN A 343 18.49 16.88 9.30
C GLN A 343 19.71 15.97 9.07
N ALA A 344 19.99 15.55 7.84
CA ALA A 344 21.07 14.64 7.49
C ALA A 344 22.45 15.29 7.47
#